data_559cd3f7c934e1a58fbf10e02612673e
#
_entry.id   559cd3f7c934e1a58fbf10e02612673e
#
_cell.length_a   1.000
_cell.length_b   1.000
_cell.length_c   1.000
_cell.angle_alpha   90.00
_cell.angle_beta   90.00
_cell.angle_gamma   90.00
#
_symmetry.space_group_name_H-M   'P 1'
#
loop_
_entity.id
_entity.type
_entity.pdbx_description
1 polymer ?
#
loop_
_entity_poly.entity_id
_entity_poly.type
_entity_poly.pdbx_seq_one_letter_code
_entity_poly.pdbx_strand_id
1 'polypeptide(L)' 'MTNIKMGLTIEEAAEMSGIGRNTMRKLVDWRKLPVLKVGRKTIIRRDALENFMTVNQGRNLLNQADVREVR' A
#
# COMPACT_ATOMS: atom_id res chain seq x y z
N MET A 1 -17.06 12.87 -14.68
CA MET A 1 -16.30 13.17 -13.47
C MET A 1 -15.81 11.90 -12.80
N THR A 2 -14.57 11.89 -12.43
CA THR A 2 -13.95 10.70 -11.87
C THR A 2 -14.13 10.68 -10.36
N ASN A 3 -14.66 9.59 -9.83
CA ASN A 3 -14.72 9.39 -8.39
C ASN A 3 -13.34 8.95 -7.91
N ILE A 4 -12.74 9.77 -7.09
CA ILE A 4 -11.45 9.45 -6.49
C ILE A 4 -11.73 8.84 -5.12
N LYS A 5 -11.41 7.57 -4.97
CA LYS A 5 -11.54 6.91 -3.69
C LYS A 5 -10.41 7.33 -2.78
N MET A 6 -10.76 7.66 -1.55
CA MET A 6 -9.75 7.93 -0.52
C MET A 6 -9.22 6.64 0.09
N GLY A 7 -10.04 5.60 0.12
CA GLY A 7 -9.66 4.30 0.64
C GLY A 7 -9.69 3.24 -0.45
N LEU A 8 -8.66 2.40 -0.48
CA LEU A 8 -8.49 1.38 -1.49
C LEU A 8 -8.42 0.01 -0.83
N THR A 9 -8.99 -1.00 -1.49
CA THR A 9 -8.73 -2.39 -1.10
C THR A 9 -7.30 -2.74 -1.50
N ILE A 10 -6.81 -3.87 -1.00
CA ILE A 10 -5.47 -4.35 -1.40
C ILE A 10 -5.41 -4.52 -2.92
N GLU A 11 -6.47 -5.06 -3.51
CA GLU A 11 -6.52 -5.28 -4.95
C GLU A 11 -6.51 -3.97 -5.74
N GLU A 12 -7.27 -2.99 -5.28
CA GLU A 12 -7.30 -1.68 -5.92
C GLU A 12 -5.96 -0.97 -5.80
N ALA A 13 -5.34 -1.07 -4.62
CA ALA A 13 -4.03 -0.46 -4.39
C ALA A 13 -2.97 -1.11 -5.27
N ALA A 14 -3.02 -2.43 -5.42
CA ALA A 14 -2.09 -3.16 -6.28
C ALA A 14 -2.23 -2.71 -7.73
N GLU A 15 -3.46 -2.62 -8.21
CA GLU A 15 -3.73 -2.22 -9.59
C GLU A 15 -3.30 -0.77 -9.84
N MET A 16 -3.66 0.12 -8.93
CA MET A 16 -3.37 1.54 -9.07
C MET A 16 -1.87 1.83 -9.02
N SER A 17 -1.14 1.12 -8.17
CA SER A 17 0.29 1.35 -7.97
C SER A 17 1.16 0.60 -8.96
N GLY A 18 0.63 -0.45 -9.59
CA GLY A 18 1.43 -1.35 -10.40
C GLY A 18 2.21 -2.38 -9.58
N ILE A 19 2.06 -2.36 -8.26
CA ILE A 19 2.68 -3.35 -7.38
C ILE A 19 1.78 -4.58 -7.36
N GLY A 20 2.34 -5.77 -7.49
CA GLY A 20 1.55 -6.99 -7.50
C GLY A 20 0.74 -7.18 -6.23
N ARG A 21 -0.41 -7.85 -6.35
CA ARG A 21 -1.32 -8.05 -5.23
C ARG A 21 -0.66 -8.79 -4.06
N ASN A 22 0.12 -9.81 -4.37
CA ASN A 22 0.80 -10.58 -3.32
C ASN A 22 1.84 -9.73 -2.60
N THR A 23 2.56 -8.90 -3.34
CA THR A 23 3.54 -7.99 -2.76
C THR A 23 2.85 -6.93 -1.90
N MET A 24 1.74 -6.39 -2.39
CA MET A 24 0.96 -5.41 -1.63
C MET A 24 0.50 -5.99 -0.29
N ARG A 25 0.03 -7.24 -0.32
CA ARG A 25 -0.40 -7.93 0.91
C ARG A 25 0.76 -8.10 1.89
N LYS A 26 1.94 -8.44 1.38
CA LYS A 26 3.14 -8.56 2.22
C LYS A 26 3.51 -7.24 2.88
N LEU A 27 3.41 -6.14 2.13
CA LEU A 27 3.72 -4.81 2.68
C LEU A 27 2.80 -4.46 3.82
N VAL A 28 1.53 -4.83 3.72
CA VAL A 28 0.57 -4.64 4.79
C VAL A 28 0.91 -5.53 5.98
N ASP A 29 1.22 -6.80 5.73
CA ASP A 29 1.55 -7.76 6.79
C ASP A 29 2.82 -7.37 7.53
N TRP A 30 3.78 -6.81 6.82
CA TRP A 30 5.03 -6.32 7.42
C TRP A 30 4.86 -5.00 8.14
N ARG A 31 3.65 -4.43 8.09
CA ARG A 31 3.33 -3.13 8.69
C ARG A 31 4.18 -1.99 8.16
N LYS A 32 4.52 -2.07 6.89
CA LYS A 32 5.28 -1.00 6.21
C LYS A 32 4.35 0.09 5.67
N LEU A 33 3.05 -0.20 5.62
CA LEU A 33 2.04 0.67 5.05
C LEU A 33 0.88 0.75 6.03
N PRO A 34 0.46 1.95 6.46
CA PRO A 34 -0.65 2.07 7.40
C PRO A 34 -1.96 1.69 6.72
N VAL A 35 -2.81 1.00 7.45
CA VAL A 35 -4.10 0.56 6.93
C VAL A 35 -5.20 0.81 7.95
N LEU A 36 -6.42 0.89 7.45
CA LEU A 36 -7.63 0.93 8.28
C LEU A 36 -8.27 -0.44 8.23
N LYS A 37 -8.70 -0.91 9.39
CA LYS A 37 -9.45 -2.16 9.46
C LYS A 37 -10.92 -1.84 9.67
N VAL A 38 -11.76 -2.34 8.77
CA VAL A 38 -13.22 -2.20 8.88
C VAL A 38 -13.78 -3.61 8.88
N GLY A 39 -13.94 -4.17 10.08
CA GLY A 39 -14.27 -5.59 10.21
C GLY A 39 -13.14 -6.42 9.63
N ARG A 40 -13.43 -7.20 8.61
CA ARG A 40 -12.42 -8.03 7.93
C ARG A 40 -11.78 -7.32 6.75
N LYS A 41 -12.27 -6.14 6.41
CA LYS A 41 -11.71 -5.38 5.29
C LYS A 41 -10.46 -4.64 5.71
N THR A 42 -9.48 -4.64 4.83
CA THR A 42 -8.29 -3.82 4.96
C THR A 42 -8.39 -2.70 3.94
N ILE A 43 -8.31 -1.47 4.41
CA ILE A 43 -8.40 -0.29 3.55
C ILE A 43 -7.08 0.46 3.62
N ILE A 44 -6.53 0.75 2.46
CA ILE A 44 -5.28 1.50 2.33
C ILE A 44 -5.64 2.91 1.88
N ARG A 45 -5.22 3.91 2.65
CA ARG A 45 -5.47 5.29 2.26
C ARG A 45 -4.63 5.60 1.01
N ARG A 46 -5.26 6.27 0.06
CA ARG A 46 -4.61 6.63 -1.19
C ARG A 46 -3.37 7.50 -0.97
N ASP A 47 -3.47 8.49 -0.10
CA ASP A 47 -2.35 9.38 0.18
C ASP A 47 -1.19 8.64 0.86
N ALA A 48 -1.51 7.67 1.72
CA ALA A 48 -0.49 6.83 2.35
C ALA A 48 0.24 5.98 1.31
N LEU A 49 -0.50 5.44 0.33
CA LEU A 49 0.09 4.67 -0.75
C LEU A 49 1.02 5.55 -1.60
N GLU A 50 0.57 6.75 -1.94
CA GLU A 50 1.39 7.68 -2.72
C GLU A 50 2.67 8.03 -1.97
N ASN A 51 2.55 8.33 -0.68
CA ASN A 51 3.72 8.64 0.15
C ASN A 51 4.67 7.44 0.25
N PHE A 52 4.12 6.24 0.40
CA PHE A 52 4.91 5.03 0.46
C PHE A 52 5.75 4.86 -0.81
N MET A 53 5.15 5.08 -1.96
CA MET A 53 5.85 4.94 -3.23
C MET A 53 6.96 5.99 -3.36
N THR A 54 6.71 7.20 -2.90
CA THR A 54 7.70 8.27 -2.93
C THR A 54 8.90 7.94 -2.04
N VAL A 55 8.63 7.49 -0.82
CA VAL A 55 9.68 7.19 0.17
C VAL A 55 10.52 5.99 -0.25
N ASN A 56 9.91 5.05 -0.95
CA ASN A 56 10.56 3.79 -1.30
C ASN A 56 11.13 3.73 -2.71
N GLN A 57 11.24 4.88 -3.38
CA GLN A 57 11.86 4.91 -4.71
C GLN A 57 13.28 4.35 -4.62
N GLY A 58 13.60 3.46 -5.56
CA GLY A 58 14.92 2.85 -5.62
C GLY A 58 15.14 1.69 -4.66
N ARG A 59 14.12 1.34 -3.87
CA ARG A 59 14.21 0.23 -2.92
C ARG A 59 13.54 -1.01 -3.46
N ASN A 60 14.01 -2.17 -3.00
CA ASN A 60 13.45 -3.45 -3.42
C ASN A 60 12.34 -3.85 -2.47
N LEU A 61 11.10 -3.82 -2.95
CA LEU A 61 9.93 -4.10 -2.12
C LEU A 61 9.77 -5.58 -1.78
N LEU A 62 10.56 -6.45 -2.41
CA LEU A 62 10.57 -7.87 -2.08
C LEU A 62 11.47 -8.18 -0.91
N ASN A 63 12.28 -7.23 -0.48
CA ASN A 63 13.18 -7.37 0.66
C ASN A 63 12.64 -6.55 1.83
N GLN A 64 12.12 -7.23 2.84
CA GLN A 64 11.50 -6.57 3.99
C GLN A 64 12.44 -5.56 4.65
N ALA A 65 13.72 -5.89 4.75
CA ALA A 65 14.70 -5.02 5.41
C ALA A 65 14.98 -3.74 4.61
N ASP A 66 14.73 -3.77 3.29
CA ASP A 66 14.99 -2.63 2.42
C ASP A 66 13.79 -1.69 2.32
N VAL A 67 12.62 -2.13 2.75
CA VAL A 67 11.39 -1.35 2.64
C VAL A 67 11.28 -0.40 3.83
N ARG A 68 11.06 0.88 3.54
CA ARG A 68 10.82 1.87 4.59
C ARG A 68 9.35 1.93 4.94
N GLU A 69 9.09 1.87 6.23
CA GLU A 69 7.75 2.02 6.77
C GLU A 69 7.28 3.46 6.63
N VAL A 70 6.00 3.66 6.28
CA VAL A 70 5.36 4.98 6.32
C VAL A 70 4.20 4.90 7.29
N ARG A 71 3.83 6.05 7.86
CA ARG A 71 2.74 6.15 8.83
C ARG A 71 1.73 7.21 8.44
#